data_63fb0be742bd0d26e449b2384e7cfccf
#
_entry.id   63fb0be742bd0d26e449b2384e7cfccf
#
_cell.length_a   1.000
_cell.length_b   1.000
_cell.length_c   1.000
_cell.angle_alpha   90.00
_cell.angle_beta   90.00
_cell.angle_gamma   90.00
#
_symmetry.space_group_name_H-M   'P 1'
#
loop_
_entity.id
_entity.type
_entity.pdbx_description
1 polymer ?
#
loop_
_entity_poly.entity_id
_entity_poly.type
_entity_poly.pdbx_seq_one_letter_code
_entity_poly.pdbx_strand_id
1 'polypeptide(L)'
;MAEFLDLVKSRRSASNFLEGNPISTEELNSIFETVKLAPSAFNLQHTRYIAVIDDEKKAEIRNAANGQYKVKSAAAVILVVGNKLAYKQAPEIYEGLQMLGIVNKQEYDHLVQDTTSFYEDRGDTFQKEEAIRNASLSAMLFMLAAKNQGWDTCPMIGFDDKQVREILQIPDQEEVVLMITIGKEKTDSRQPRGYRKPVREFVDYI
;
A
#
# COMPACT_ATOMS: atom_id res chain seq x y z
N MET A 1 -22.44 -1.19 -6.35
CA MET A 1 -21.35 -0.48 -5.65
C MET A 1 -21.93 0.12 -4.38
N ALA A 2 -21.23 -0.02 -3.26
CA ALA A 2 -21.65 0.68 -2.05
C ALA A 2 -21.48 2.21 -2.23
N GLU A 3 -22.38 3.00 -1.63
CA GLU A 3 -22.18 4.43 -1.48
C GLU A 3 -20.86 4.69 -0.75
N PHE A 4 -20.12 5.73 -1.15
CA PHE A 4 -18.78 6.01 -0.59
C PHE A 4 -18.78 6.08 0.95
N LEU A 5 -19.77 6.74 1.55
CA LEU A 5 -19.87 6.84 3.01
C LEU A 5 -20.13 5.48 3.67
N ASP A 6 -20.91 4.61 3.06
CA ASP A 6 -21.18 3.27 3.56
C ASP A 6 -19.93 2.40 3.46
N LEU A 7 -19.18 2.51 2.37
CA LEU A 7 -17.89 1.86 2.21
C LEU A 7 -16.92 2.26 3.34
N VAL A 8 -16.74 3.56 3.57
CA VAL A 8 -15.86 4.08 4.64
C VAL A 8 -16.34 3.64 6.02
N LYS A 9 -17.66 3.68 6.28
CA LYS A 9 -18.25 3.23 7.55
C LYS A 9 -18.12 1.72 7.76
N SER A 10 -18.25 0.91 6.71
CA SER A 10 -18.20 -0.55 6.79
C SER A 10 -16.77 -1.08 6.86
N ARG A 11 -15.78 -0.39 6.24
CA ARG A 11 -14.39 -0.82 6.29
C ARG A 11 -13.86 -0.80 7.72
N ARG A 12 -13.35 -1.92 8.17
CA ARG A 12 -12.75 -2.11 9.50
C ARG A 12 -11.49 -2.96 9.39
N SER A 13 -10.63 -2.91 10.39
CA SER A 13 -9.55 -3.88 10.53
C SER A 13 -10.11 -5.19 11.04
N ALA A 14 -10.05 -6.23 10.22
CA ALA A 14 -10.52 -7.57 10.59
C ALA A 14 -9.62 -8.17 11.68
N SER A 15 -10.23 -8.79 12.68
CA SER A 15 -9.48 -9.46 13.75
C SER A 15 -9.01 -10.84 13.33
N ASN A 16 -9.86 -11.59 12.65
CA ASN A 16 -9.59 -12.92 12.11
C ASN A 16 -10.35 -13.14 10.80
N PHE A 17 -9.94 -14.14 10.03
CA PHE A 17 -10.55 -14.49 8.75
C PHE A 17 -11.12 -15.91 8.77
N LEU A 18 -12.08 -16.18 7.90
CA LEU A 18 -12.60 -17.51 7.64
C LEU A 18 -11.58 -18.28 6.79
N GLU A 19 -11.05 -19.36 7.32
CA GLU A 19 -10.16 -20.26 6.58
C GLU A 19 -10.89 -20.92 5.41
N GLY A 20 -10.15 -21.36 4.38
CA GLY A 20 -10.71 -22.02 3.20
C GLY A 20 -11.42 -21.10 2.21
N ASN A 21 -11.24 -19.80 2.32
CA ASN A 21 -11.72 -18.80 1.36
C ASN A 21 -10.54 -18.16 0.63
N PRO A 22 -9.94 -18.84 -0.34
CA PRO A 22 -8.80 -18.29 -1.09
C PRO A 22 -9.23 -17.07 -1.91
N ILE A 23 -8.30 -16.19 -2.17
CA ILE A 23 -8.44 -15.09 -3.14
C ILE A 23 -7.64 -15.44 -4.39
N SER A 24 -8.25 -15.29 -5.56
CA SER A 24 -7.57 -15.55 -6.82
C SER A 24 -6.68 -14.37 -7.25
N THR A 25 -5.75 -14.63 -8.16
CA THR A 25 -4.91 -13.58 -8.77
C THR A 25 -5.75 -12.60 -9.58
N GLU A 26 -6.83 -13.05 -10.19
CA GLU A 26 -7.79 -12.23 -10.95
C GLU A 26 -8.53 -11.26 -10.03
N GLU A 27 -8.98 -11.72 -8.86
CA GLU A 27 -9.61 -10.87 -7.86
C GLU A 27 -8.63 -9.83 -7.30
N LEU A 28 -7.39 -10.24 -7.00
CA LEU A 28 -6.34 -9.30 -6.58
C LEU A 28 -6.05 -8.27 -7.68
N ASN A 29 -5.90 -8.69 -8.93
CA ASN A 29 -5.68 -7.80 -10.07
C ASN A 29 -6.82 -6.80 -10.23
N SER A 30 -8.07 -7.24 -10.07
CA SER A 30 -9.24 -6.36 -10.10
C SER A 30 -9.20 -5.28 -9.01
N ILE A 31 -8.68 -5.61 -7.81
CA ILE A 31 -8.43 -4.64 -6.74
C ILE A 31 -7.32 -3.67 -7.18
N PHE A 32 -6.21 -4.18 -7.70
CA PHE A 32 -5.05 -3.37 -8.10
C PHE A 32 -5.35 -2.45 -9.29
N GLU A 33 -6.29 -2.79 -10.17
CA GLU A 33 -6.78 -1.90 -11.23
C GLU A 33 -7.40 -0.59 -10.67
N THR A 34 -7.98 -0.64 -9.47
CA THR A 34 -8.41 0.56 -8.77
C THR A 34 -7.24 1.25 -8.05
N VAL A 35 -6.34 0.46 -7.45
CA VAL A 35 -5.21 0.97 -6.65
C VAL A 35 -4.19 1.75 -7.49
N LYS A 36 -4.00 1.40 -8.76
CA LYS A 36 -3.12 2.14 -9.68
C LYS A 36 -3.52 3.61 -9.88
N LEU A 37 -4.74 3.98 -9.50
CA LEU A 37 -5.23 5.36 -9.56
C LEU A 37 -4.88 6.18 -8.30
N ALA A 38 -4.15 5.59 -7.35
CA ALA A 38 -3.68 6.33 -6.18
C ALA A 38 -2.77 7.49 -6.58
N PRO A 39 -2.94 8.68 -6.00
CA PRO A 39 -2.04 9.79 -6.27
C PRO A 39 -0.65 9.52 -5.69
N SER A 40 0.36 10.10 -6.32
CA SER A 40 1.72 10.13 -5.79
C SER A 40 2.42 11.45 -6.14
N ALA A 41 3.37 11.87 -5.31
CA ALA A 41 4.16 13.06 -5.57
C ALA A 41 4.86 12.93 -6.93
N PHE A 42 4.77 13.98 -7.76
CA PHE A 42 5.31 14.01 -9.12
C PHE A 42 4.86 12.85 -10.02
N ASN A 43 3.78 12.16 -9.67
CA ASN A 43 3.32 10.93 -10.31
C ASN A 43 4.37 9.81 -10.35
N LEU A 44 5.30 9.78 -9.39
CA LEU A 44 6.44 8.84 -9.39
C LEU A 44 6.07 7.41 -8.98
N GLN A 45 4.83 7.18 -8.54
CA GLN A 45 4.29 5.84 -8.28
C GLN A 45 5.20 4.97 -7.41
N HIS A 46 5.67 5.53 -6.28
CA HIS A 46 6.65 4.92 -5.36
C HIS A 46 6.28 3.53 -4.85
N THR A 47 5.01 3.13 -5.00
CA THR A 47 4.46 1.94 -4.33
C THR A 47 4.61 0.69 -5.18
N ARG A 48 5.17 -0.35 -4.58
CA ARG A 48 5.12 -1.73 -5.07
C ARG A 48 4.38 -2.61 -4.07
N TYR A 49 3.66 -3.60 -4.54
CA TYR A 49 2.99 -4.58 -3.71
C TYR A 49 3.59 -5.97 -3.92
N ILE A 50 3.73 -6.72 -2.82
CA ILE A 50 4.06 -8.15 -2.86
C ILE A 50 2.86 -8.89 -2.28
N ALA A 51 2.14 -9.63 -3.12
CA ALA A 51 1.01 -10.44 -2.70
C ALA A 51 1.46 -11.88 -2.45
N VAL A 52 1.39 -12.33 -1.21
CA VAL A 52 1.76 -13.67 -0.79
C VAL A 52 0.49 -14.48 -0.60
N ILE A 53 0.23 -15.39 -1.54
CA ILE A 53 -0.91 -16.31 -1.56
C ILE A 53 -0.50 -17.75 -1.18
N ASP A 54 0.77 -18.06 -1.31
CA ASP A 54 1.35 -19.36 -0.96
C ASP A 54 1.33 -19.61 0.55
N ASP A 55 0.82 -20.77 0.97
CA ASP A 55 0.62 -21.09 2.39
C ASP A 55 1.94 -21.29 3.13
N GLU A 56 2.98 -21.82 2.49
CA GLU A 56 4.30 -22.03 3.10
C GLU A 56 4.95 -20.66 3.36
N LYS A 57 4.91 -19.76 2.37
CA LYS A 57 5.39 -18.39 2.52
C LYS A 57 4.60 -17.58 3.55
N LYS A 58 3.28 -17.77 3.62
CA LYS A 58 2.46 -17.16 4.69
C LYS A 58 2.86 -17.68 6.08
N ALA A 59 3.24 -18.94 6.19
CA ALA A 59 3.72 -19.50 7.46
C ALA A 59 5.07 -18.90 7.89
N GLU A 60 6.01 -18.71 6.96
CA GLU A 60 7.28 -18.02 7.23
C GLU A 60 7.02 -16.57 7.69
N ILE A 61 6.18 -15.81 6.98
CA ILE A 61 5.79 -14.43 7.33
C ILE A 61 5.08 -14.39 8.68
N ARG A 62 4.24 -15.37 9.01
CA ARG A 62 3.59 -15.46 10.31
C ARG A 62 4.60 -15.55 11.45
N ASN A 63 5.69 -16.30 11.28
CA ASN A 63 6.75 -16.38 12.28
C ASN A 63 7.40 -15.00 12.46
N ALA A 64 7.73 -14.30 11.38
CA ALA A 64 8.23 -12.93 11.42
C ALA A 64 7.21 -11.92 11.98
N ALA A 65 5.92 -12.24 11.96
CA ALA A 65 4.83 -11.43 12.50
C ALA A 65 4.37 -11.90 13.91
N ASN A 66 5.28 -12.37 14.74
CA ASN A 66 5.04 -12.79 16.12
C ASN A 66 3.94 -13.86 16.26
N GLY A 67 3.81 -14.75 15.29
CA GLY A 67 2.85 -15.84 15.30
C GLY A 67 1.38 -15.42 15.14
N GLN A 68 1.09 -14.20 14.74
CA GLN A 68 -0.27 -13.67 14.67
C GLN A 68 -1.20 -14.56 13.82
N TYR A 69 -2.32 -15.00 14.43
CA TYR A 69 -3.25 -15.93 13.79
C TYR A 69 -3.90 -15.36 12.53
N LYS A 70 -4.16 -14.05 12.48
CA LYS A 70 -4.73 -13.38 11.29
C LYS A 70 -3.85 -13.51 10.04
N VAL A 71 -2.54 -13.69 10.18
CA VAL A 71 -1.63 -13.94 9.05
C VAL A 71 -1.85 -15.35 8.50
N LYS A 72 -2.08 -16.33 9.39
CA LYS A 72 -2.38 -17.72 9.00
C LYS A 72 -3.75 -17.82 8.32
N SER A 73 -4.79 -17.24 8.92
CA SER A 73 -6.18 -17.38 8.46
C SER A 73 -6.54 -16.50 7.25
N ALA A 74 -5.67 -15.55 6.88
CA ALA A 74 -5.88 -14.69 5.73
C ALA A 74 -5.83 -15.45 4.39
N ALA A 75 -6.63 -15.03 3.43
CA ALA A 75 -6.58 -15.52 2.06
C ALA A 75 -5.23 -15.14 1.39
N ALA A 76 -4.73 -13.94 1.66
CA ALA A 76 -3.40 -13.50 1.25
C ALA A 76 -2.80 -12.51 2.26
N VAL A 77 -1.47 -12.35 2.18
CA VAL A 77 -0.72 -11.31 2.88
C VAL A 77 -0.12 -10.37 1.83
N ILE A 78 -0.42 -9.09 1.96
CA ILE A 78 0.02 -8.05 1.04
C ILE A 78 1.05 -7.18 1.74
N LEU A 79 2.29 -7.19 1.27
CA LEU A 79 3.32 -6.24 1.71
C LEU A 79 3.20 -4.97 0.86
N VAL A 80 3.11 -3.83 1.52
CA VAL A 80 3.15 -2.51 0.87
C VAL A 80 4.57 -1.99 1.00
N VAL A 81 5.20 -1.79 -0.14
CA VAL A 81 6.61 -1.46 -0.24
C VAL A 81 6.76 -0.13 -0.96
N GLY A 82 7.56 0.78 -0.41
CA GLY A 82 7.85 2.09 -0.99
C GLY A 82 9.28 2.15 -1.54
N ASN A 83 9.42 2.50 -2.82
CA ASN A 83 10.72 2.67 -3.46
C ASN A 83 11.29 4.08 -3.18
N LYS A 84 12.40 4.16 -2.47
CA LYS A 84 13.12 5.42 -2.18
C LYS A 84 13.66 6.08 -3.45
N LEU A 85 14.00 5.28 -4.45
CA LEU A 85 14.60 5.72 -5.70
C LEU A 85 13.58 5.87 -6.85
N ALA A 86 12.29 5.97 -6.53
CA ALA A 86 11.23 6.13 -7.54
C ALA A 86 11.46 7.36 -8.45
N TYR A 87 12.08 8.41 -7.93
CA TYR A 87 12.40 9.63 -8.70
C TYR A 87 13.32 9.37 -9.90
N LYS A 88 14.13 8.31 -9.88
CA LYS A 88 14.97 7.91 -11.00
C LYS A 88 14.18 7.41 -12.22
N GLN A 89 12.89 7.10 -12.03
CA GLN A 89 11.97 6.72 -13.10
C GLN A 89 11.27 7.93 -13.75
N ALA A 90 11.58 9.17 -13.31
CA ALA A 90 11.00 10.38 -13.89
C ALA A 90 11.13 10.46 -15.42
N PRO A 91 12.25 10.07 -16.05
CA PRO A 91 12.35 10.06 -17.50
C PRO A 91 11.27 9.20 -18.17
N GLU A 92 11.07 7.98 -17.71
CA GLU A 92 10.08 7.04 -18.27
C GLU A 92 8.66 7.51 -18.02
N ILE A 93 8.39 8.06 -16.81
CA ILE A 93 7.06 8.53 -16.42
C ILE A 93 6.64 9.75 -17.24
N TYR A 94 7.57 10.65 -17.56
CA TYR A 94 7.27 11.88 -18.30
C TYR A 94 7.36 11.73 -19.81
N GLU A 95 7.96 10.63 -20.33
CA GLU A 95 8.07 10.38 -21.76
C GLU A 95 6.72 10.46 -22.47
N GLY A 96 5.67 9.92 -21.84
CA GLY A 96 4.31 9.99 -22.39
C GLY A 96 3.80 11.41 -22.60
N LEU A 97 4.17 12.38 -21.75
CA LEU A 97 3.79 13.78 -21.91
C LEU A 97 4.45 14.40 -23.16
N GLN A 98 5.72 14.04 -23.40
CA GLN A 98 6.45 14.49 -24.58
C GLN A 98 5.90 13.84 -25.85
N MET A 99 5.62 12.54 -25.84
CA MET A 99 5.07 11.81 -26.98
C MET A 99 3.69 12.35 -27.40
N LEU A 100 2.88 12.76 -26.44
CA LEU A 100 1.56 13.37 -26.69
C LEU A 100 1.64 14.86 -27.07
N GLY A 101 2.85 15.44 -27.12
CA GLY A 101 3.03 16.86 -27.44
C GLY A 101 2.51 17.83 -26.37
N ILE A 102 2.28 17.33 -25.12
CA ILE A 102 1.84 18.15 -23.98
C ILE A 102 2.99 19.03 -23.51
N VAL A 103 4.21 18.50 -23.55
CA VAL A 103 5.47 19.23 -23.27
C VAL A 103 6.42 19.08 -24.46
N ASN A 104 7.19 20.12 -24.75
CA ASN A 104 8.30 20.03 -25.72
C ASN A 104 9.54 19.38 -25.10
N LYS A 105 10.58 19.14 -25.90
CA LYS A 105 11.81 18.46 -25.42
C LYS A 105 12.49 19.23 -24.29
N GLN A 106 12.56 20.54 -24.36
CA GLN A 106 13.20 21.38 -23.34
C GLN A 106 12.41 21.34 -22.02
N GLU A 107 11.10 21.42 -22.09
CA GLU A 107 10.21 21.32 -20.91
C GLU A 107 10.30 19.92 -20.27
N TYR A 108 10.36 18.87 -21.08
CA TYR A 108 10.58 17.49 -20.60
C TYR A 108 11.92 17.38 -19.85
N ASP A 109 13.02 17.88 -20.46
CA ASP A 109 14.35 17.82 -19.82
C ASP A 109 14.37 18.58 -18.49
N HIS A 110 13.71 19.73 -18.40
CA HIS A 110 13.56 20.49 -17.16
C HIS A 110 12.74 19.71 -16.12
N LEU A 111 11.60 19.11 -16.49
CA LEU A 111 10.79 18.32 -15.57
C LEU A 111 11.56 17.16 -14.97
N VAL A 112 12.32 16.44 -15.79
CA VAL A 112 13.15 15.33 -15.34
C VAL A 112 14.25 15.83 -14.40
N GLN A 113 14.96 16.89 -14.78
CA GLN A 113 16.05 17.46 -13.99
C GLN A 113 15.54 17.99 -12.65
N ASP A 114 14.49 18.79 -12.66
CA ASP A 114 13.92 19.41 -11.46
C ASP A 114 13.44 18.33 -10.47
N THR A 115 12.75 17.30 -10.98
CA THR A 115 12.29 16.18 -10.14
C THR A 115 13.49 15.44 -9.54
N THR A 116 14.50 15.12 -10.33
CA THR A 116 15.68 14.39 -9.87
C THR A 116 16.45 15.19 -8.82
N SER A 117 16.76 16.44 -9.11
CA SER A 117 17.47 17.33 -8.19
C SER A 117 16.67 17.55 -6.89
N PHE A 118 15.35 17.68 -6.98
CA PHE A 118 14.48 17.84 -5.81
C PHE A 118 14.64 16.70 -4.78
N TYR A 119 14.80 15.46 -5.25
CA TYR A 119 15.00 14.30 -4.38
C TYR A 119 16.46 14.12 -3.95
N GLU A 120 17.41 14.35 -4.84
CA GLU A 120 18.84 14.19 -4.56
C GLU A 120 19.33 15.21 -3.54
N ASP A 121 18.96 16.48 -3.69
CA ASP A 121 19.37 17.58 -2.78
C ASP A 121 18.82 17.38 -1.36
N ARG A 122 17.70 16.69 -1.20
CA ARG A 122 17.07 16.41 0.11
C ARG A 122 17.60 15.15 0.78
N GLY A 123 18.25 14.28 0.04
CA GLY A 123 18.96 13.11 0.53
C GLY A 123 18.07 11.95 1.01
N ASP A 124 18.70 10.91 1.53
CA ASP A 124 18.12 9.59 1.81
C ASP A 124 16.94 9.63 2.80
N THR A 125 17.04 10.47 3.84
CA THR A 125 15.93 10.59 4.83
C THR A 125 14.65 11.09 4.17
N PHE A 126 14.74 12.11 3.33
CA PHE A 126 13.58 12.63 2.59
C PHE A 126 13.04 11.60 1.61
N GLN A 127 13.91 10.91 0.86
CA GLN A 127 13.53 9.86 -0.08
C GLN A 127 12.77 8.72 0.61
N LYS A 128 13.23 8.32 1.81
CA LYS A 128 12.55 7.34 2.65
C LYS A 128 11.17 7.82 3.11
N GLU A 129 11.08 9.06 3.61
CA GLU A 129 9.82 9.65 4.06
C GLU A 129 8.79 9.76 2.92
N GLU A 130 9.24 10.17 1.72
CA GLU A 130 8.40 10.22 0.53
C GLU A 130 7.92 8.83 0.09
N ALA A 131 8.79 7.83 0.09
CA ALA A 131 8.42 6.46 -0.21
C ALA A 131 7.32 5.96 0.74
N ILE A 132 7.47 6.19 2.05
CA ILE A 132 6.47 5.81 3.06
C ILE A 132 5.17 6.61 2.88
N ARG A 133 5.24 7.92 2.67
CA ARG A 133 4.07 8.80 2.51
C ARG A 133 3.22 8.36 1.32
N ASN A 134 3.84 8.20 0.15
CA ASN A 134 3.13 7.82 -1.08
C ASN A 134 2.59 6.38 -1.01
N ALA A 135 3.35 5.43 -0.45
CA ALA A 135 2.88 4.07 -0.27
C ALA A 135 1.71 3.98 0.72
N SER A 136 1.66 4.84 1.73
CA SER A 136 0.54 4.92 2.68
C SER A 136 -0.75 5.42 2.03
N LEU A 137 -0.67 6.38 1.10
CA LEU A 137 -1.83 6.83 0.30
C LEU A 137 -2.39 5.68 -0.54
N SER A 138 -1.52 4.97 -1.24
CA SER A 138 -1.87 3.81 -2.06
C SER A 138 -2.46 2.67 -1.22
N ALA A 139 -1.88 2.37 -0.05
CA ALA A 139 -2.36 1.35 0.87
C ALA A 139 -3.78 1.62 1.38
N MET A 140 -4.13 2.88 1.66
CA MET A 140 -5.50 3.22 2.05
C MET A 140 -6.49 2.97 0.91
N LEU A 141 -6.12 3.31 -0.33
CA LEU A 141 -6.95 3.03 -1.49
C LEU A 141 -7.11 1.51 -1.71
N PHE A 142 -6.04 0.71 -1.52
CA PHE A 142 -6.11 -0.75 -1.55
C PHE A 142 -7.17 -1.29 -0.57
N MET A 143 -7.16 -0.83 0.67
CA MET A 143 -8.12 -1.31 1.68
C MET A 143 -9.57 -0.94 1.35
N LEU A 144 -9.80 0.21 0.73
CA LEU A 144 -11.12 0.62 0.26
C LEU A 144 -11.57 -0.18 -0.97
N ALA A 145 -10.69 -0.37 -1.95
CA ALA A 145 -10.96 -1.16 -3.14
C ALA A 145 -11.26 -2.64 -2.79
N ALA A 146 -10.45 -3.23 -1.91
CA ALA A 146 -10.70 -4.57 -1.39
C ALA A 146 -12.08 -4.66 -0.71
N LYS A 147 -12.41 -3.70 0.16
CA LYS A 147 -13.71 -3.67 0.84
C LYS A 147 -14.87 -3.51 -0.14
N ASN A 148 -14.72 -2.69 -1.17
CA ASN A 148 -15.74 -2.52 -2.23
C ASN A 148 -16.02 -3.81 -3.00
N GLN A 149 -15.02 -4.69 -3.10
CA GLN A 149 -15.13 -6.02 -3.72
C GLN A 149 -15.50 -7.14 -2.71
N GLY A 150 -15.90 -6.75 -1.48
CA GLY A 150 -16.35 -7.69 -0.44
C GLY A 150 -15.22 -8.42 0.28
N TRP A 151 -13.99 -7.94 0.19
CA TRP A 151 -12.85 -8.43 0.96
C TRP A 151 -12.59 -7.55 2.18
N ASP A 152 -12.27 -8.18 3.29
CA ASP A 152 -11.90 -7.49 4.53
C ASP A 152 -10.38 -7.47 4.69
N THR A 153 -9.87 -6.43 5.34
CA THR A 153 -8.41 -6.23 5.48
C THR A 153 -8.04 -5.86 6.91
N CYS A 154 -6.77 -6.14 7.27
CA CYS A 154 -6.17 -5.63 8.50
C CYS A 154 -4.76 -5.11 8.22
N PRO A 155 -4.51 -3.78 8.26
CA PRO A 155 -3.16 -3.23 8.20
C PRO A 155 -2.41 -3.49 9.51
N MET A 156 -1.14 -3.83 9.41
CA MET A 156 -0.28 -4.25 10.52
C MET A 156 1.12 -3.67 10.36
N ILE A 157 1.73 -3.31 11.50
CA ILE A 157 3.17 -2.95 11.61
C ILE A 157 3.89 -3.84 12.64
N GLY A 158 3.18 -4.76 13.30
CA GLY A 158 3.71 -5.63 14.34
C GLY A 158 4.39 -6.88 13.76
N PHE A 159 5.45 -6.70 13.00
CA PHE A 159 6.30 -7.76 12.43
C PHE A 159 7.78 -7.35 12.49
N ASP A 160 8.67 -8.32 12.35
CA ASP A 160 10.11 -8.10 12.22
C ASP A 160 10.42 -7.74 10.75
N ASP A 161 10.74 -6.46 10.50
CA ASP A 161 11.04 -5.94 9.17
C ASP A 161 12.22 -6.67 8.52
N LYS A 162 13.27 -6.96 9.30
CA LYS A 162 14.47 -7.62 8.79
C LYS A 162 14.16 -9.04 8.30
N GLN A 163 13.43 -9.83 9.10
CA GLN A 163 13.03 -11.17 8.70
C GLN A 163 12.11 -11.15 7.46
N VAL A 164 11.15 -10.22 7.39
CA VAL A 164 10.25 -10.09 6.23
C VAL A 164 11.04 -9.75 4.97
N ARG A 165 12.03 -8.85 5.06
CA ARG A 165 12.93 -8.52 3.93
C ARG A 165 13.72 -9.72 3.45
N GLU A 166 14.27 -10.52 4.38
CA GLU A 166 15.02 -11.74 4.04
C GLU A 166 14.12 -12.78 3.36
N ILE A 167 12.92 -13.05 3.91
CA ILE A 167 11.95 -14.01 3.36
C ILE A 167 11.52 -13.65 1.93
N LEU A 168 11.28 -12.37 1.67
CA LEU A 168 10.73 -11.87 0.41
C LEU A 168 11.77 -11.23 -0.51
N GLN A 169 13.05 -11.25 -0.13
CA GLN A 169 14.17 -10.68 -0.89
C GLN A 169 13.93 -9.22 -1.29
N ILE A 170 13.47 -8.41 -0.33
CA ILE A 170 13.17 -7.00 -0.55
C ILE A 170 14.49 -6.22 -0.51
N PRO A 171 14.85 -5.49 -1.59
CA PRO A 171 16.11 -4.79 -1.68
C PRO A 171 16.16 -3.55 -0.78
N ASP A 172 17.38 -3.09 -0.43
CA ASP A 172 17.61 -1.99 0.52
C ASP A 172 17.06 -0.64 0.08
N GLN A 173 16.88 -0.41 -1.23
CA GLN A 173 16.27 0.79 -1.75
C GLN A 173 14.74 0.85 -1.54
N GLU A 174 14.14 -0.22 -1.05
CA GLU A 174 12.71 -0.30 -0.77
C GLU A 174 12.45 -0.35 0.74
N GLU A 175 11.42 0.35 1.18
CA GLU A 175 10.95 0.34 2.57
C GLU A 175 9.68 -0.51 2.70
N VAL A 176 9.67 -1.42 3.68
CA VAL A 176 8.44 -2.14 4.03
C VAL A 176 7.56 -1.22 4.87
N VAL A 177 6.53 -0.66 4.26
CA VAL A 177 5.71 0.38 4.88
C VAL A 177 4.70 -0.22 5.85
N LEU A 178 4.00 -1.26 5.42
CA LEU A 178 3.08 -2.02 6.25
C LEU A 178 2.73 -3.36 5.59
N MET A 179 2.22 -4.28 6.41
CA MET A 179 1.63 -5.52 5.97
C MET A 179 0.10 -5.42 6.03
N ILE A 180 -0.60 -5.89 5.02
CA ILE A 180 -2.06 -5.98 5.01
C ILE A 180 -2.47 -7.43 4.86
N THR A 181 -3.16 -7.99 5.85
CA THR A 181 -3.85 -9.27 5.67
C THR A 181 -5.20 -9.04 5.01
N ILE A 182 -5.57 -9.88 4.04
CA ILE A 182 -6.83 -9.83 3.30
C ILE A 182 -7.54 -11.17 3.35
N GLY A 183 -8.87 -11.15 3.53
CA GLY A 183 -9.69 -12.36 3.59
C GLY A 183 -11.16 -12.03 3.85
N LYS A 184 -11.99 -13.05 4.09
CA LYS A 184 -13.37 -12.85 4.55
C LYS A 184 -13.37 -12.82 6.08
N GLU A 185 -13.80 -11.69 6.69
CA GLU A 185 -13.77 -11.54 8.14
C GLU A 185 -14.67 -12.56 8.84
N LYS A 186 -14.14 -13.19 9.91
CA LYS A 186 -14.93 -13.98 10.85
C LYS A 186 -15.68 -13.02 11.79
N THR A 187 -16.91 -12.70 11.44
CA THR A 187 -17.69 -11.64 12.11
C THR A 187 -18.01 -11.91 13.57
N ASP A 188 -18.05 -13.18 14.00
CA ASP A 188 -18.27 -13.56 15.41
C ASP A 188 -17.17 -13.05 16.34
N SER A 189 -15.96 -12.81 15.82
CA SER A 189 -14.83 -12.28 16.56
C SER A 189 -14.69 -10.76 16.46
N ARG A 190 -15.63 -10.09 15.81
CA ARG A 190 -15.57 -8.65 15.53
C ARG A 190 -15.72 -7.84 16.82
N GLN A 191 -14.74 -7.03 17.10
CA GLN A 191 -14.77 -6.10 18.21
C GLN A 191 -15.54 -4.80 17.85
N PRO A 192 -16.11 -4.08 18.81
CA PRO A 192 -16.66 -2.75 18.57
C PRO A 192 -15.64 -1.82 17.91
N ARG A 193 -16.11 -0.85 17.12
CA ARG A 193 -15.21 0.17 16.55
C ARG A 193 -14.56 0.96 17.68
N GLY A 194 -13.25 1.07 17.66
CA GLY A 194 -12.51 1.88 18.61
C GLY A 194 -12.87 3.36 18.51
N TYR A 195 -12.55 4.12 19.57
CA TYR A 195 -12.77 5.56 19.65
C TYR A 195 -12.20 6.31 18.44
N ARG A 196 -12.88 7.36 18.03
CA ARG A 196 -12.44 8.34 17.04
C ARG A 196 -12.56 9.72 17.64
N LYS A 197 -11.51 10.52 17.54
CA LYS A 197 -11.51 11.90 17.98
C LYS A 197 -12.62 12.69 17.28
N PRO A 198 -13.35 13.57 18.00
CA PRO A 198 -14.22 14.56 17.37
C PRO A 198 -13.40 15.47 16.44
N VAL A 199 -14.04 16.00 15.39
CA VAL A 199 -13.38 16.84 14.38
C VAL A 199 -12.56 17.98 15.01
N ARG A 200 -13.11 18.64 16.02
CA ARG A 200 -12.47 19.75 16.76
C ARG A 200 -11.13 19.40 17.45
N GLU A 201 -10.81 18.11 17.61
CA GLU A 201 -9.55 17.66 18.24
C GLU A 201 -8.42 17.39 17.24
N PHE A 202 -8.70 17.45 15.95
CA PHE A 202 -7.71 17.20 14.90
C PHE A 202 -7.80 18.13 13.69
N VAL A 203 -8.67 19.15 13.76
CA VAL A 203 -8.80 20.18 12.73
C VAL A 203 -8.74 21.55 13.39
N ASP A 204 -7.81 22.37 12.98
CA ASP A 204 -7.72 23.79 13.32
C ASP A 204 -8.17 24.63 12.12
N TYR A 205 -9.04 25.61 12.36
CA TYR A 205 -9.47 26.58 11.36
C TYR A 205 -8.76 27.90 11.66
N ILE A 206 -7.89 28.36 10.75
CA ILE A 206 -7.05 29.56 10.90
C ILE A 206 -7.53 30.63 9.93
#